data_c8c4f64cb76c738b989024549be5c5dd
#
_entry.id   c8c4f64cb76c738b989024549be5c5dd
#
_cell.length_a   1.000
_cell.length_b   1.000
_cell.length_c   1.000
_cell.angle_alpha   90.00
_cell.angle_beta   90.00
_cell.angle_gamma   90.00
#
_symmetry.space_group_name_H-M   'P 1'
#
loop_
_entity.id
_entity.type
_entity.pdbx_description
1 polymer ?
#
loop_
_entity_poly.entity_id
_entity_poly.type
_entity_poly.pdbx_seq_one_letter_code
_entity_poly.pdbx_strand_id
1 'polypeptide(L)'
;MPQRAAGNDHRRAGSIRGVTIRACVVTISSAALLLFAVSACSKPSSSPSSDKPLPPLNPRADSLESGFGTMDRLVDAAKKEGALTVVGLPGGWVGYKEIIARFSDKYGIKVTSVVPEASSKQEIDTAARMKGTAQAPDVFDLTLEVAVANAKLFAPYRVTGWSDIPDEAKEQRGRWFAAYGGYMSIGYDPRKVPAPASYSALVRPGTIVALPGDPLRMASAFSAVMAASLGSGLPDAARGVDLFARLKKGGMLGRPDQATAVVDWDFMNAARAASGRGAAAWRVTIPKNEVLAAYYMQAISADAPHPAAARLWEEFLLSDEGQNLFLKAYARPARMEAMEMRDTLDGDAAAKLPEASGDPVILNIPEQDQAKSYVTAHWARMVG
;
A
#
# COMPACT_ATOMS: atom_id res chain seq x y z
N MET A 1 28.54 -40.80 49.62
CA MET A 1 27.62 -41.56 50.53
C MET A 1 26.55 -40.58 51.03
N PRO A 2 25.38 -41.09 51.24
CA PRO A 2 24.30 -41.39 50.32
C PRO A 2 23.05 -40.50 50.68
N GLN A 3 21.93 -40.42 50.00
CA GLN A 3 20.85 -41.31 49.63
C GLN A 3 19.78 -40.47 48.88
N ARG A 4 19.28 -40.83 47.76
CA ARG A 4 18.07 -41.61 47.42
C ARG A 4 16.76 -41.17 48.09
N ALA A 5 15.81 -40.72 47.23
CA ALA A 5 14.44 -41.22 47.02
C ALA A 5 13.76 -40.33 45.96
N ALA A 6 13.33 -40.73 44.81
CA ALA A 6 12.34 -41.72 44.34
C ALA A 6 10.86 -41.26 44.50
N GLY A 7 10.19 -41.12 43.36
CA GLY A 7 8.76 -41.36 43.19
C GLY A 7 7.96 -40.09 42.86
N ASN A 8 7.10 -39.93 41.90
CA ASN A 8 6.25 -40.86 41.19
C ASN A 8 5.55 -40.11 40.02
N ASP A 9 5.53 -40.74 38.94
CA ASP A 9 4.64 -40.78 37.81
C ASP A 9 3.17 -40.42 38.08
N HIS A 10 2.61 -39.52 37.26
CA HIS A 10 1.21 -39.60 36.87
C HIS A 10 0.99 -39.00 35.48
N ARG A 11 0.96 -39.90 34.48
CA ARG A 11 0.33 -39.68 33.18
C ARG A 11 -1.16 -39.31 33.39
N ARG A 12 -1.64 -38.31 32.70
CA ARG A 12 -3.04 -38.25 32.28
C ARG A 12 -3.13 -37.80 30.81
N ALA A 13 -3.44 -38.79 30.00
CA ALA A 13 -3.97 -38.63 28.66
C ALA A 13 -5.37 -37.98 28.74
N GLY A 14 -5.58 -36.90 28.03
CA GLY A 14 -6.85 -36.21 27.81
C GLY A 14 -7.35 -36.45 26.38
N SER A 15 -8.34 -37.29 26.30
CA SER A 15 -9.13 -37.77 25.16
C SER A 15 -9.66 -36.68 24.23
N ILE A 16 -9.44 -36.89 22.93
CA ILE A 16 -10.10 -36.18 21.82
C ILE A 16 -11.55 -36.70 21.77
N ARG A 17 -12.53 -35.82 21.99
CA ARG A 17 -13.95 -36.13 21.75
C ARG A 17 -14.30 -35.79 20.30
N GLY A 18 -14.55 -36.86 19.52
CA GLY A 18 -15.12 -36.78 18.20
C GLY A 18 -16.57 -36.26 18.24
N VAL A 19 -16.87 -35.36 17.34
CA VAL A 19 -18.24 -34.90 17.05
C VAL A 19 -18.87 -35.86 16.04
N THR A 20 -19.81 -36.62 16.49
CA THR A 20 -20.58 -37.55 15.67
C THR A 20 -21.70 -36.79 14.90
N ILE A 21 -21.63 -36.78 13.59
CA ILE A 21 -22.71 -36.31 12.72
C ILE A 21 -23.84 -37.34 12.73
N ARG A 22 -24.98 -36.98 13.25
CA ARG A 22 -26.21 -37.79 13.11
C ARG A 22 -26.89 -37.43 11.80
N ALA A 23 -26.88 -38.39 10.88
CA ALA A 23 -27.74 -38.39 9.71
C ALA A 23 -29.19 -38.66 10.13
N CYS A 24 -30.10 -37.70 9.85
CA CYS A 24 -31.53 -37.94 9.93
C CYS A 24 -32.01 -38.49 8.59
N VAL A 25 -32.39 -39.76 8.58
CA VAL A 25 -33.14 -40.41 7.51
C VAL A 25 -34.61 -40.02 7.69
N VAL A 26 -35.16 -39.31 6.72
CA VAL A 26 -36.63 -39.09 6.65
C VAL A 26 -37.22 -39.99 5.58
N THR A 27 -38.04 -40.90 6.04
CA THR A 27 -38.83 -41.87 5.26
C THR A 27 -39.91 -41.16 4.44
N ILE A 28 -39.97 -41.50 3.17
CA ILE A 28 -41.01 -41.12 2.23
C ILE A 28 -42.23 -41.96 2.49
N SER A 29 -43.38 -41.33 2.77
CA SER A 29 -44.69 -41.96 2.69
C SER A 29 -45.52 -41.32 1.58
N SER A 30 -45.82 -42.10 0.58
CA SER A 30 -46.65 -41.74 -0.55
C SER A 30 -48.14 -41.70 -0.16
N ALA A 31 -48.85 -40.65 -0.51
CA ALA A 31 -50.33 -40.68 -0.64
C ALA A 31 -50.74 -39.74 -1.78
N ALA A 32 -51.66 -40.26 -2.55
CA ALA A 32 -52.05 -39.87 -3.91
C ALA A 32 -52.97 -38.67 -4.02
N LEU A 33 -52.94 -38.06 -5.20
CA LEU A 33 -53.92 -37.37 -6.04
C LEU A 33 -55.04 -36.51 -5.38
N LEU A 34 -55.04 -35.25 -5.84
CA LEU A 34 -56.19 -34.61 -6.45
C LEU A 34 -55.80 -33.38 -7.26
N LEU A 35 -56.07 -33.44 -8.56
CA LEU A 35 -55.94 -32.34 -9.53
C LEU A 35 -56.96 -31.23 -9.22
N PHE A 36 -56.49 -30.02 -9.00
CA PHE A 36 -57.19 -28.77 -9.28
C PHE A 36 -56.32 -27.86 -10.06
N ALA A 37 -56.57 -27.72 -11.34
CA ALA A 37 -55.98 -26.68 -12.18
C ALA A 37 -56.64 -25.34 -11.83
N VAL A 38 -55.85 -24.48 -11.17
CA VAL A 38 -56.15 -23.05 -11.08
C VAL A 38 -55.05 -22.34 -11.85
N SER A 39 -55.39 -21.89 -13.05
CA SER A 39 -54.56 -20.96 -13.82
C SER A 39 -54.53 -19.61 -13.10
N ALA A 40 -53.51 -19.39 -12.27
CA ALA A 40 -53.19 -18.10 -11.76
C ALA A 40 -52.12 -17.50 -12.68
N CYS A 41 -52.47 -16.51 -13.48
CA CYS A 41 -51.56 -15.62 -14.16
C CYS A 41 -50.69 -14.92 -13.12
N SER A 42 -49.50 -15.45 -12.85
CA SER A 42 -48.46 -14.78 -12.11
C SER A 42 -47.91 -13.67 -12.99
N LYS A 43 -48.31 -12.43 -12.76
CA LYS A 43 -47.56 -11.27 -13.25
C LYS A 43 -46.12 -11.43 -12.74
N PRO A 44 -45.11 -11.20 -13.60
CA PRO A 44 -43.75 -11.11 -13.11
C PRO A 44 -43.69 -9.97 -12.08
N SER A 45 -43.31 -10.30 -10.86
CA SER A 45 -42.99 -9.32 -9.81
C SER A 45 -41.79 -8.54 -10.30
N SER A 46 -42.08 -7.37 -10.90
CA SER A 46 -41.01 -6.35 -11.10
C SER A 46 -40.58 -5.92 -9.71
N SER A 47 -39.38 -6.31 -9.32
CA SER A 47 -38.68 -5.67 -8.21
C SER A 47 -38.74 -4.15 -8.43
N PRO A 48 -39.05 -3.33 -7.43
CA PRO A 48 -39.03 -1.90 -7.61
C PRO A 48 -37.60 -1.50 -7.93
N SER A 49 -37.31 -1.21 -9.20
CA SER A 49 -36.16 -0.40 -9.57
C SER A 49 -36.36 0.94 -8.83
N SER A 50 -35.44 1.32 -7.97
CA SER A 50 -35.45 2.65 -7.37
C SER A 50 -35.20 3.65 -8.49
N ASP A 51 -36.28 4.13 -9.12
CA ASP A 51 -36.28 5.21 -10.12
C ASP A 51 -35.94 6.56 -9.45
N LYS A 52 -34.80 6.61 -8.74
CA LYS A 52 -34.28 7.90 -8.31
C LYS A 52 -33.66 8.56 -9.55
N PRO A 53 -34.09 9.77 -9.94
CA PRO A 53 -33.51 10.43 -11.10
C PRO A 53 -32.00 10.53 -10.96
N LEU A 54 -31.28 10.21 -12.02
CA LEU A 54 -29.83 10.34 -12.03
C LEU A 54 -29.46 11.84 -11.85
N PRO A 55 -28.39 12.15 -11.09
CA PRO A 55 -27.95 13.53 -10.90
C PRO A 55 -27.51 14.15 -12.24
N PRO A 56 -27.55 15.49 -12.37
CA PRO A 56 -26.84 16.18 -13.44
C PRO A 56 -25.35 15.81 -13.43
N LEU A 57 -24.75 15.71 -14.62
CA LEU A 57 -23.30 15.45 -14.71
C LEU A 57 -22.52 16.59 -14.07
N ASN A 58 -21.70 16.24 -13.09
CA ASN A 58 -20.75 17.14 -12.43
C ASN A 58 -19.37 16.48 -12.33
N PRO A 59 -18.47 16.73 -13.28
CA PRO A 59 -17.12 16.16 -13.27
C PRO A 59 -16.27 16.53 -12.04
N ARG A 60 -16.71 17.55 -11.27
CA ARG A 60 -16.01 18.02 -10.06
C ARG A 60 -16.72 17.66 -8.76
N ALA A 61 -17.69 16.75 -8.81
CA ALA A 61 -18.38 16.27 -7.62
C ALA A 61 -17.43 15.50 -6.68
N ASP A 62 -17.87 15.35 -5.44
CA ASP A 62 -17.11 14.72 -4.35
C ASP A 62 -17.34 13.20 -4.18
N SER A 63 -18.16 12.62 -5.06
CA SER A 63 -18.40 11.18 -5.11
C SER A 63 -18.98 10.75 -6.46
N LEU A 64 -18.88 9.45 -6.75
CA LEU A 64 -19.52 8.84 -7.92
C LEU A 64 -21.03 9.10 -7.93
N GLU A 65 -21.70 8.90 -6.79
CA GLU A 65 -23.15 9.04 -6.69
C GLU A 65 -23.59 10.49 -6.97
N SER A 66 -22.93 11.47 -6.36
CA SER A 66 -23.33 12.88 -6.47
C SER A 66 -23.04 13.48 -7.84
N GLY A 67 -21.97 13.00 -8.54
CA GLY A 67 -21.51 13.59 -9.81
C GLY A 67 -21.97 12.88 -11.07
N PHE A 68 -22.15 11.58 -10.98
CA PHE A 68 -22.37 10.74 -12.16
C PHE A 68 -23.53 9.77 -11.98
N GLY A 69 -23.83 9.38 -10.77
CA GLY A 69 -24.86 8.39 -10.42
C GLY A 69 -24.45 6.96 -10.73
N THR A 70 -23.69 6.70 -11.78
CA THR A 70 -23.19 5.36 -12.17
C THR A 70 -21.76 5.43 -12.68
N MET A 71 -21.05 4.28 -12.59
CA MET A 71 -19.69 4.15 -13.13
C MET A 71 -19.65 4.35 -14.64
N ASP A 72 -20.64 3.86 -15.39
CA ASP A 72 -20.68 4.02 -16.84
C ASP A 72 -20.72 5.49 -17.26
N ARG A 73 -21.47 6.33 -16.54
CA ARG A 73 -21.51 7.77 -16.80
C ARG A 73 -20.20 8.48 -16.45
N LEU A 74 -19.49 8.03 -15.43
CA LEU A 74 -18.13 8.51 -15.14
C LEU A 74 -17.17 8.11 -16.26
N VAL A 75 -17.21 6.85 -16.70
CA VAL A 75 -16.40 6.36 -17.82
C VAL A 75 -16.68 7.16 -19.10
N ASP A 76 -17.95 7.41 -19.44
CA ASP A 76 -18.32 8.19 -20.62
C ASP A 76 -17.84 9.64 -20.52
N ALA A 77 -17.92 10.25 -19.33
CA ALA A 77 -17.41 11.61 -19.11
C ALA A 77 -15.88 11.67 -19.24
N ALA A 78 -15.16 10.72 -18.64
CA ALA A 78 -13.71 10.61 -18.72
C ALA A 78 -13.23 10.34 -20.17
N LYS A 79 -13.93 9.50 -20.93
CA LYS A 79 -13.63 9.25 -22.34
C LYS A 79 -13.82 10.50 -23.21
N LYS A 80 -14.77 11.36 -22.88
CA LYS A 80 -14.95 12.65 -23.58
C LYS A 80 -13.80 13.62 -23.30
N GLU A 81 -13.20 13.59 -22.11
CA GLU A 81 -11.98 14.32 -21.80
C GLU A 81 -10.77 13.71 -22.52
N GLY A 82 -10.71 12.39 -22.69
CA GLY A 82 -9.80 11.63 -23.53
C GLY A 82 -8.35 11.57 -23.08
N ALA A 83 -8.00 12.26 -21.99
CA ALA A 83 -6.64 12.35 -21.48
C ALA A 83 -6.62 12.36 -19.95
N LEU A 84 -5.47 11.98 -19.39
CA LEU A 84 -5.11 12.11 -17.98
C LEU A 84 -3.64 12.47 -17.88
N THR A 85 -3.30 13.46 -17.09
CA THR A 85 -1.91 13.80 -16.77
C THR A 85 -1.59 13.40 -15.33
N VAL A 86 -0.64 12.49 -15.18
CA VAL A 86 -0.11 12.05 -13.89
C VAL A 86 1.28 12.63 -13.66
N VAL A 87 1.73 12.76 -12.43
CA VAL A 87 3.05 13.27 -12.05
C VAL A 87 3.69 12.36 -11.01
N GLY A 88 5.01 12.21 -11.03
CA GLY A 88 5.73 11.47 -10.01
C GLY A 88 5.50 9.95 -10.00
N LEU A 89 5.11 9.36 -11.14
CA LEU A 89 4.85 7.91 -11.26
C LEU A 89 5.92 7.23 -12.12
N PRO A 90 7.09 6.86 -11.52
CA PRO A 90 8.14 6.14 -12.27
C PRO A 90 7.68 4.71 -12.57
N GLY A 91 7.94 4.25 -13.78
CA GLY A 91 7.47 2.94 -14.24
C GLY A 91 7.98 1.74 -13.43
N GLY A 92 9.08 1.90 -12.69
CA GLY A 92 9.65 0.89 -11.79
C GLY A 92 9.11 0.93 -10.35
N TRP A 93 8.26 1.90 -10.04
CA TRP A 93 7.68 2.08 -8.70
C TRP A 93 6.32 1.40 -8.64
N VAL A 94 6.13 0.47 -7.70
CA VAL A 94 4.89 -0.24 -7.34
C VAL A 94 4.01 -0.67 -8.51
N GLY A 95 4.62 -0.97 -9.67
CA GLY A 95 3.90 -1.45 -10.85
C GLY A 95 3.19 -0.38 -11.66
N TYR A 96 3.48 0.91 -11.50
CA TYR A 96 2.79 1.98 -12.22
C TYR A 96 2.86 1.85 -13.75
N LYS A 97 3.92 1.26 -14.30
CA LYS A 97 3.97 0.96 -15.74
C LYS A 97 2.79 0.08 -16.19
N GLU A 98 2.52 -0.98 -15.44
CA GLU A 98 1.42 -1.92 -15.71
C GLU A 98 0.06 -1.28 -15.40
N ILE A 99 -0.04 -0.57 -14.29
CA ILE A 99 -1.26 0.14 -13.86
C ILE A 99 -1.69 1.16 -14.92
N ILE A 100 -0.78 1.99 -15.40
CA ILE A 100 -1.03 2.98 -16.46
C ILE A 100 -1.46 2.30 -17.76
N ALA A 101 -0.75 1.25 -18.18
CA ALA A 101 -1.10 0.49 -19.37
C ALA A 101 -2.51 -0.12 -19.24
N ARG A 102 -2.80 -0.77 -18.12
CA ARG A 102 -4.09 -1.41 -17.86
C ARG A 102 -5.25 -0.40 -17.82
N PHE A 103 -5.05 0.76 -17.21
CA PHE A 103 -6.04 1.83 -17.23
C PHE A 103 -6.30 2.34 -18.66
N SER A 104 -5.24 2.61 -19.41
CA SER A 104 -5.34 3.09 -20.80
C SER A 104 -6.05 2.08 -21.70
N ASP A 105 -5.69 0.81 -21.60
CA ASP A 105 -6.30 -0.28 -22.40
C ASP A 105 -7.79 -0.46 -22.05
N LYS A 106 -8.13 -0.41 -20.76
CA LYS A 106 -9.50 -0.62 -20.28
C LYS A 106 -10.44 0.50 -20.69
N TYR A 107 -9.99 1.74 -20.61
CA TYR A 107 -10.85 2.91 -20.79
C TYR A 107 -10.61 3.69 -22.08
N GLY A 108 -9.55 3.40 -22.82
CA GLY A 108 -9.20 4.14 -24.03
C GLY A 108 -8.75 5.58 -23.76
N ILE A 109 -8.26 5.88 -22.55
CA ILE A 109 -7.81 7.21 -22.14
C ILE A 109 -6.28 7.27 -22.22
N LYS A 110 -5.76 8.31 -22.89
CA LYS A 110 -4.31 8.52 -22.96
C LYS A 110 -3.79 9.06 -21.63
N VAL A 111 -2.90 8.31 -20.97
CA VAL A 111 -2.19 8.76 -19.77
C VAL A 111 -0.84 9.34 -20.15
N THR A 112 -0.56 10.55 -19.69
CA THR A 112 0.73 11.23 -19.85
C THR A 112 1.39 11.38 -18.48
N SER A 113 2.57 10.79 -18.28
CA SER A 113 3.36 10.96 -17.06
C SER A 113 4.34 12.11 -17.25
N VAL A 114 4.20 13.16 -16.44
CA VAL A 114 5.13 14.29 -16.42
C VAL A 114 6.06 14.16 -15.21
N VAL A 115 7.35 14.49 -15.40
CA VAL A 115 8.38 14.38 -14.36
C VAL A 115 8.26 13.06 -13.56
N PRO A 116 8.40 11.89 -14.21
CA PRO A 116 8.11 10.59 -13.56
C PRO A 116 8.90 10.37 -12.26
N GLU A 117 10.13 10.88 -12.19
CA GLU A 117 11.02 10.72 -11.02
C GLU A 117 10.86 11.85 -9.99
N ALA A 118 9.75 12.60 -10.03
CA ALA A 118 9.50 13.67 -9.07
C ALA A 118 9.32 13.11 -7.66
N SER A 119 9.91 13.78 -6.67
CA SER A 119 9.50 13.58 -5.27
C SER A 119 8.16 14.24 -5.02
N SER A 120 7.44 13.84 -3.97
CA SER A 120 6.12 14.41 -3.64
C SER A 120 6.12 15.95 -3.56
N LYS A 121 7.21 16.56 -3.04
CA LYS A 121 7.36 18.02 -3.10
C LYS A 121 7.46 18.55 -4.52
N GLN A 122 8.23 17.89 -5.39
CA GLN A 122 8.39 18.29 -6.79
C GLN A 122 7.12 18.09 -7.59
N GLU A 123 6.24 17.17 -7.22
CA GLU A 123 4.91 17.02 -7.79
C GLU A 123 4.07 18.29 -7.55
N ILE A 124 4.02 18.78 -6.31
CA ILE A 124 3.32 20.02 -5.95
C ILE A 124 3.94 21.22 -6.70
N ASP A 125 5.26 21.34 -6.71
CA ASP A 125 5.97 22.41 -7.42
C ASP A 125 5.69 22.36 -8.94
N THR A 126 5.56 21.15 -9.52
CA THR A 126 5.23 20.96 -10.93
C THR A 126 3.80 21.39 -11.23
N ALA A 127 2.83 21.00 -10.40
CA ALA A 127 1.45 21.44 -10.54
C ALA A 127 1.32 22.97 -10.46
N ALA A 128 2.04 23.60 -9.53
CA ALA A 128 2.07 25.05 -9.40
C ALA A 128 2.62 25.75 -10.67
N ARG A 129 3.72 25.23 -11.25
CA ARG A 129 4.31 25.77 -12.49
C ARG A 129 3.42 25.57 -13.71
N MET A 130 2.69 24.46 -13.78
CA MET A 130 1.85 24.11 -14.94
C MET A 130 0.40 24.55 -14.79
N LYS A 131 0.06 25.22 -13.69
CA LYS A 131 -1.30 25.69 -13.41
C LYS A 131 -1.92 26.44 -14.59
N GLY A 132 -3.15 26.07 -14.94
CA GLY A 132 -3.90 26.68 -16.04
C GLY A 132 -3.53 26.18 -17.43
N THR A 133 -2.60 25.24 -17.56
CA THR A 133 -2.31 24.57 -18.84
C THR A 133 -3.12 23.28 -18.99
N ALA A 134 -3.34 22.83 -20.21
CA ALA A 134 -4.01 21.56 -20.49
C ALA A 134 -3.17 20.32 -20.07
N GLN A 135 -1.88 20.50 -19.76
CA GLN A 135 -0.96 19.46 -19.35
C GLN A 135 -0.66 19.53 -17.85
N ALA A 136 -1.35 20.39 -17.09
CA ALA A 136 -1.20 20.41 -15.63
C ALA A 136 -1.58 19.04 -15.04
N PRO A 137 -0.90 18.60 -13.98
CA PRO A 137 -1.23 17.33 -13.33
C PRO A 137 -2.68 17.27 -12.86
N ASP A 138 -3.36 16.16 -13.18
CA ASP A 138 -4.72 15.87 -12.73
C ASP A 138 -4.71 15.18 -11.35
N VAL A 139 -3.71 14.33 -11.11
CA VAL A 139 -3.59 13.49 -9.90
C VAL A 139 -2.16 13.44 -9.38
N PHE A 140 -2.02 13.09 -8.11
CA PHE A 140 -0.77 13.03 -7.35
C PHE A 140 -0.62 11.72 -6.59
N ASP A 141 0.64 11.29 -6.36
CA ASP A 141 1.02 10.15 -5.49
C ASP A 141 2.02 10.62 -4.42
N LEU A 142 1.53 10.96 -3.25
CA LEU A 142 2.22 11.77 -2.26
C LEU A 142 2.57 10.98 -0.99
N THR A 143 3.64 11.39 -0.32
CA THR A 143 3.82 11.06 1.09
C THR A 143 2.75 11.76 1.94
N LEU A 144 2.37 11.16 3.07
CA LEU A 144 1.34 11.69 3.98
C LEU A 144 1.60 13.16 4.36
N GLU A 145 2.83 13.49 4.71
CA GLU A 145 3.23 14.84 5.12
C GLU A 145 2.96 15.88 4.03
N VAL A 146 3.33 15.56 2.78
CA VAL A 146 3.11 16.48 1.64
C VAL A 146 1.63 16.59 1.33
N ALA A 147 0.88 15.48 1.42
CA ALA A 147 -0.57 15.48 1.24
C ALA A 147 -1.28 16.35 2.29
N VAL A 148 -0.92 16.21 3.57
CA VAL A 148 -1.49 17.02 4.67
C VAL A 148 -1.17 18.51 4.51
N ALA A 149 0.11 18.83 4.25
CA ALA A 149 0.56 20.22 4.10
C ALA A 149 -0.12 20.95 2.93
N ASN A 150 -0.52 20.22 1.89
CA ASN A 150 -1.06 20.77 0.65
C ASN A 150 -2.55 20.43 0.41
N ALA A 151 -3.28 19.98 1.42
CA ALA A 151 -4.66 19.51 1.30
C ALA A 151 -5.62 20.52 0.66
N LYS A 152 -5.31 21.82 0.72
CA LYS A 152 -6.11 22.90 0.08
C LYS A 152 -6.02 22.91 -1.46
N LEU A 153 -5.00 22.26 -2.02
CA LEU A 153 -4.78 22.16 -3.47
C LEU A 153 -5.57 21.00 -4.09
N PHE A 154 -6.22 20.17 -3.28
CA PHE A 154 -6.86 18.94 -3.72
C PHE A 154 -8.38 19.05 -3.71
N ALA A 155 -9.01 18.53 -4.77
CA ALA A 155 -10.44 18.38 -4.87
C ALA A 155 -10.90 17.23 -3.95
N PRO A 156 -12.01 17.40 -3.22
CA PRO A 156 -12.57 16.29 -2.46
C PRO A 156 -13.17 15.25 -3.41
N TYR A 157 -12.86 13.98 -3.16
CA TYR A 157 -13.50 12.84 -3.82
C TYR A 157 -13.43 11.59 -2.95
N ARG A 158 -14.57 10.98 -2.67
CA ARG A 158 -14.66 9.69 -1.98
C ARG A 158 -14.94 8.62 -2.99
N VAL A 159 -13.97 7.74 -3.20
CA VAL A 159 -14.10 6.58 -4.08
C VAL A 159 -15.16 5.59 -3.58
N THR A 160 -15.69 4.75 -4.45
CA THR A 160 -16.69 3.73 -4.09
C THR A 160 -16.22 2.83 -2.96
N GLY A 161 -14.93 2.47 -2.92
CA GLY A 161 -14.31 1.68 -1.84
C GLY A 161 -13.88 2.47 -0.59
N TRP A 162 -14.44 3.65 -0.35
CA TRP A 162 -14.03 4.56 0.73
C TRP A 162 -14.01 3.95 2.12
N SER A 163 -15.00 3.12 2.46
CA SER A 163 -15.12 2.46 3.78
C SER A 163 -14.02 1.44 4.04
N ASP A 164 -13.38 0.92 3.01
CA ASP A 164 -12.36 -0.11 3.10
C ASP A 164 -10.96 0.46 3.38
N ILE A 165 -10.79 1.77 3.22
CA ILE A 165 -9.53 2.47 3.52
C ILE A 165 -9.49 2.74 5.02
N PRO A 166 -8.38 2.41 5.74
CA PRO A 166 -8.25 2.72 7.17
C PRO A 166 -8.45 4.21 7.46
N ASP A 167 -9.07 4.53 8.60
CA ASP A 167 -9.42 5.92 8.94
C ASP A 167 -8.20 6.82 9.11
N GLU A 168 -7.09 6.28 9.62
CA GLU A 168 -5.81 6.96 9.75
C GLU A 168 -5.10 7.21 8.42
N ALA A 169 -5.55 6.54 7.34
CA ALA A 169 -4.97 6.61 6.00
C ALA A 169 -5.82 7.42 5.01
N LYS A 170 -6.75 8.26 5.50
CA LYS A 170 -7.61 9.10 4.65
C LYS A 170 -8.01 10.41 5.32
N GLU A 171 -8.19 11.46 4.54
CA GLU A 171 -8.76 12.73 4.99
C GLU A 171 -10.29 12.68 4.86
N GLN A 172 -11.01 13.03 5.91
CA GLN A 172 -12.46 12.81 6.03
C GLN A 172 -13.32 13.42 4.92
N ARG A 173 -12.84 14.44 4.24
CA ARG A 173 -13.52 15.05 3.09
C ARG A 173 -13.11 14.42 1.74
N GLY A 174 -12.17 13.46 1.75
CA GLY A 174 -11.68 12.83 0.54
C GLY A 174 -10.69 13.65 -0.26
N ARG A 175 -9.96 14.60 0.35
CA ARG A 175 -8.94 15.38 -0.35
C ARG A 175 -7.68 14.58 -0.64
N TRP A 176 -7.38 13.61 0.19
CA TRP A 176 -6.33 12.61 -0.01
C TRP A 176 -6.69 11.32 0.71
N PHE A 177 -6.21 10.22 0.23
CA PHE A 177 -6.42 8.88 0.79
C PHE A 177 -5.37 7.91 0.28
N ALA A 178 -5.06 6.87 1.08
CA ALA A 178 -4.09 5.86 0.69
C ALA A 178 -4.60 4.97 -0.44
N ALA A 179 -3.70 4.62 -1.36
CA ALA A 179 -3.93 3.54 -2.32
C ALA A 179 -3.12 2.29 -1.98
N TYR A 180 -1.91 2.47 -1.49
CA TYR A 180 -1.00 1.40 -1.12
C TYR A 180 -0.04 1.85 -0.03
N GLY A 181 0.65 0.88 0.56
CA GLY A 181 1.69 1.10 1.54
C GLY A 181 2.77 0.04 1.46
N GLY A 182 3.73 0.14 2.36
CA GLY A 182 4.81 -0.82 2.51
C GLY A 182 5.45 -0.76 3.89
N TYR A 183 6.31 -1.73 4.15
CA TYR A 183 7.13 -1.79 5.35
C TYR A 183 8.59 -1.57 5.02
N MET A 184 9.31 -0.87 5.88
CA MET A 184 10.76 -0.83 5.76
C MET A 184 11.35 -2.20 5.98
N SER A 185 12.31 -2.58 5.15
CA SER A 185 12.90 -3.90 5.10
C SER A 185 14.41 -3.84 4.86
N ILE A 186 15.05 -4.98 5.01
CA ILE A 186 16.43 -5.20 4.63
C ILE A 186 16.45 -6.20 3.48
N GLY A 187 16.81 -5.74 2.27
CA GLY A 187 17.22 -6.61 1.17
C GLY A 187 18.69 -6.96 1.35
N TYR A 188 19.09 -8.24 1.24
CA TYR A 188 20.48 -8.65 1.45
C TYR A 188 20.91 -9.82 0.59
N ASP A 189 22.20 -9.91 0.30
CA ASP A 189 22.84 -11.08 -0.35
C ASP A 189 23.18 -12.13 0.71
N PRO A 190 22.45 -13.26 0.82
CA PRO A 190 22.66 -14.26 1.86
C PRO A 190 24.01 -15.00 1.76
N ARG A 191 24.74 -14.85 0.66
CA ARG A 191 26.10 -15.39 0.50
C ARG A 191 27.14 -14.54 1.22
N LYS A 192 26.82 -13.27 1.49
CA LYS A 192 27.73 -12.26 2.07
C LYS A 192 27.29 -11.81 3.45
N VAL A 193 25.98 -11.77 3.70
CA VAL A 193 25.38 -11.28 4.94
C VAL A 193 24.42 -12.35 5.46
N PRO A 194 24.57 -12.85 6.70
CA PRO A 194 23.56 -13.72 7.31
C PRO A 194 22.26 -12.93 7.49
N ALA A 195 21.11 -13.63 7.55
CA ALA A 195 19.80 -13.02 7.72
C ALA A 195 19.80 -12.01 8.89
N PRO A 196 19.63 -10.70 8.63
CA PRO A 196 19.65 -9.70 9.70
C PRO A 196 18.39 -9.81 10.55
N ALA A 197 18.56 -10.04 11.86
CA ALA A 197 17.45 -10.12 12.81
C ALA A 197 16.97 -8.72 13.28
N SER A 198 17.78 -7.68 13.06
CA SER A 198 17.51 -6.28 13.40
C SER A 198 18.27 -5.36 12.47
N TYR A 199 17.90 -4.08 12.43
CA TYR A 199 18.71 -3.09 11.69
C TYR A 199 20.11 -2.95 12.31
N SER A 200 20.23 -3.05 13.62
CA SER A 200 21.53 -3.00 14.31
C SER A 200 22.48 -4.16 13.96
N ALA A 201 21.95 -5.30 13.54
CA ALA A 201 22.74 -6.45 13.08
C ALA A 201 23.53 -6.17 11.77
N LEU A 202 23.19 -5.08 11.06
CA LEU A 202 23.92 -4.62 9.89
C LEU A 202 25.31 -4.04 10.23
N VAL A 203 25.54 -3.63 11.48
CA VAL A 203 26.85 -3.15 11.95
C VAL A 203 27.77 -4.36 12.16
N ARG A 204 28.26 -4.91 11.06
CA ARG A 204 29.08 -6.11 11.03
C ARG A 204 30.17 -6.00 9.97
N PRO A 205 31.44 -6.34 10.29
CA PRO A 205 32.51 -6.35 9.29
C PRO A 205 32.14 -7.16 8.04
N GLY A 206 32.46 -6.62 6.86
CA GLY A 206 32.17 -7.26 5.58
C GLY A 206 30.75 -6.97 5.02
N THR A 207 29.89 -6.29 5.78
CA THR A 207 28.62 -5.77 5.27
C THR A 207 28.83 -4.39 4.67
N ILE A 208 28.27 -4.18 3.48
CA ILE A 208 28.13 -2.84 2.85
C ILE A 208 26.65 -2.52 2.78
N VAL A 209 26.20 -1.56 3.55
CA VAL A 209 24.80 -1.12 3.64
C VAL A 209 24.60 0.09 2.73
N ALA A 210 23.51 0.10 1.97
CA ALA A 210 23.09 1.27 1.22
C ALA A 210 21.67 1.71 1.62
N LEU A 211 21.44 3.02 1.46
CA LEU A 211 20.13 3.64 1.44
C LEU A 211 19.69 3.90 0.00
N PRO A 212 18.37 4.07 -0.27
CA PRO A 212 17.90 4.44 -1.61
C PRO A 212 18.36 5.84 -2.05
N GLY A 213 18.79 6.67 -1.11
CA GLY A 213 19.29 8.01 -1.40
C GLY A 213 19.67 8.79 -0.13
N ASP A 214 19.70 10.12 -0.27
CA ASP A 214 19.95 11.06 0.82
C ASP A 214 18.66 11.25 1.68
N PRO A 215 18.69 10.95 2.99
CA PRO A 215 17.52 11.10 3.86
C PRO A 215 17.05 12.55 4.06
N LEU A 216 17.88 13.53 3.69
CA LEU A 216 17.48 14.94 3.68
C LEU A 216 16.63 15.32 2.46
N ARG A 217 16.58 14.45 1.44
CA ARG A 217 15.93 14.73 0.15
C ARG A 217 14.93 13.66 -0.29
N MET A 218 15.08 12.43 0.22
CA MET A 218 14.30 11.27 -0.21
C MET A 218 13.55 10.66 0.96
N ALA A 219 12.22 10.59 0.86
CA ALA A 219 11.36 10.09 1.92
C ALA A 219 11.65 8.63 2.29
N SER A 220 11.92 7.75 1.32
CA SER A 220 12.28 6.35 1.59
C SER A 220 13.60 6.23 2.37
N ALA A 221 14.60 7.07 2.07
CA ALA A 221 15.85 7.09 2.81
C ALA A 221 15.66 7.63 4.25
N PHE A 222 14.82 8.67 4.43
CA PHE A 222 14.41 9.13 5.75
C PHE A 222 13.69 8.02 6.53
N SER A 223 12.73 7.33 5.90
CA SER A 223 12.02 6.21 6.52
C SER A 223 12.97 5.06 6.88
N ALA A 224 14.02 4.79 6.10
CA ALA A 224 15.05 3.81 6.42
C ALA A 224 15.83 4.18 7.70
N VAL A 225 16.14 5.47 7.89
CA VAL A 225 16.77 5.96 9.15
C VAL A 225 15.80 5.77 10.32
N MET A 226 14.52 6.05 10.12
CA MET A 226 13.51 5.91 11.18
C MET A 226 13.23 4.44 11.52
N ALA A 227 13.19 3.54 10.54
CA ALA A 227 13.08 2.10 10.79
C ALA A 227 14.25 1.57 11.63
N ALA A 228 15.46 2.01 11.31
CA ALA A 228 16.67 1.68 12.08
C ALA A 228 16.66 2.25 13.52
N SER A 229 15.73 3.14 13.83
CA SER A 229 15.55 3.73 15.16
C SER A 229 14.67 2.87 16.11
N LEU A 230 13.92 1.89 15.57
CA LEU A 230 12.88 1.16 16.30
C LEU A 230 13.37 0.08 17.28
N GLY A 231 14.67 -0.14 17.43
CA GLY A 231 15.24 -1.23 18.24
C GLY A 231 14.72 -1.36 19.68
N SER A 232 13.94 -0.38 20.18
CA SER A 232 13.20 -0.45 21.46
C SER A 232 11.69 -0.35 21.29
N GLY A 233 11.19 -0.44 20.05
CA GLY A 233 9.77 -0.34 19.73
C GLY A 233 9.25 1.10 19.53
N LEU A 234 10.00 2.13 19.95
CA LEU A 234 9.61 3.53 19.78
C LEU A 234 10.55 4.26 18.80
N PRO A 235 10.02 5.15 17.95
CA PRO A 235 10.82 5.94 17.03
C PRO A 235 11.78 6.88 17.80
N ASP A 236 13.05 6.90 17.40
CA ASP A 236 14.06 7.78 17.95
C ASP A 236 15.09 8.15 16.88
N ALA A 237 14.96 9.33 16.28
CA ALA A 237 15.81 9.78 15.20
C ALA A 237 17.32 9.79 15.57
N ALA A 238 17.65 10.05 16.83
CA ALA A 238 19.04 10.03 17.30
C ALA A 238 19.63 8.62 17.17
N ARG A 239 18.89 7.58 17.58
CA ARG A 239 19.31 6.18 17.45
C ARG A 239 19.48 5.77 15.99
N GLY A 240 18.56 6.20 15.11
CA GLY A 240 18.67 5.94 13.67
C GLY A 240 19.96 6.57 13.09
N VAL A 241 20.18 7.86 13.33
CA VAL A 241 21.38 8.56 12.89
C VAL A 241 22.66 7.93 13.45
N ASP A 242 22.67 7.56 14.74
CA ASP A 242 23.82 6.89 15.37
C ASP A 242 24.15 5.54 14.71
N LEU A 243 23.14 4.77 14.32
CA LEU A 243 23.38 3.51 13.61
C LEU A 243 24.11 3.74 12.29
N PHE A 244 23.63 4.68 11.47
CA PHE A 244 24.28 5.03 10.21
C PHE A 244 25.66 5.69 10.40
N ALA A 245 25.86 6.46 11.46
CA ALA A 245 27.17 6.99 11.84
C ALA A 245 28.18 5.87 12.18
N ARG A 246 27.74 4.82 12.89
CA ARG A 246 28.58 3.63 13.16
C ARG A 246 28.91 2.87 11.86
N LEU A 247 27.93 2.69 10.96
CA LEU A 247 28.16 2.08 9.65
C LEU A 247 29.20 2.90 8.85
N LYS A 248 29.05 4.22 8.81
CA LYS A 248 30.01 5.11 8.14
C LYS A 248 31.42 5.00 8.73
N LYS A 249 31.53 5.11 10.04
CA LYS A 249 32.82 5.02 10.76
C LYS A 249 33.51 3.67 10.53
N GLY A 250 32.73 2.59 10.40
CA GLY A 250 33.24 1.24 10.15
C GLY A 250 33.54 0.95 8.67
N GLY A 251 33.34 1.89 7.76
CA GLY A 251 33.49 1.68 6.31
C GLY A 251 32.42 0.74 5.73
N MET A 252 31.29 0.63 6.40
CA MET A 252 30.19 -0.28 6.05
C MET A 252 29.02 0.44 5.35
N LEU A 253 29.06 1.75 5.20
CA LEU A 253 28.08 2.51 4.44
C LEU A 253 28.61 2.72 3.01
N GLY A 254 27.84 2.32 2.02
CA GLY A 254 28.26 2.39 0.62
C GLY A 254 27.12 2.73 -0.33
N ARG A 255 27.40 2.67 -1.64
CA ARG A 255 26.42 2.93 -2.69
C ARG A 255 25.60 1.68 -3.03
N PRO A 256 24.38 1.82 -3.59
CA PRO A 256 23.52 0.68 -3.94
C PRO A 256 24.16 -0.34 -4.89
N ASP A 257 25.04 0.09 -5.81
CA ASP A 257 25.74 -0.79 -6.75
C ASP A 257 26.82 -1.68 -6.09
N GLN A 258 27.30 -1.31 -4.91
CA GLN A 258 28.31 -2.05 -4.13
C GLN A 258 27.71 -2.76 -2.91
N ALA A 259 26.45 -2.51 -2.62
CA ALA A 259 25.81 -2.97 -1.40
C ALA A 259 25.70 -4.49 -1.31
N THR A 260 25.86 -4.99 -0.10
CA THR A 260 25.51 -6.38 0.28
C THR A 260 24.21 -6.42 1.07
N ALA A 261 23.75 -5.27 1.55
CA ALA A 261 22.43 -5.06 2.14
C ALA A 261 21.89 -3.67 1.76
N VAL A 262 20.57 -3.56 1.57
CA VAL A 262 19.89 -2.29 1.27
C VAL A 262 18.72 -2.13 2.21
N VAL A 263 18.62 -1.00 2.89
CA VAL A 263 17.45 -0.66 3.71
C VAL A 263 16.52 0.18 2.86
N ASP A 264 15.39 -0.40 2.47
CA ASP A 264 14.41 0.20 1.57
C ASP A 264 13.02 -0.41 1.83
N TRP A 265 11.99 0.10 1.16
CA TRP A 265 10.65 -0.48 1.20
C TRP A 265 10.67 -1.96 0.80
N ASP A 266 9.83 -2.75 1.43
CA ASP A 266 9.69 -4.20 1.18
C ASP A 266 9.34 -4.50 -0.27
N PHE A 267 8.48 -3.71 -0.90
CA PHE A 267 8.16 -3.85 -2.32
C PHE A 267 9.35 -3.56 -3.24
N MET A 268 10.22 -2.59 -2.92
CA MET A 268 11.43 -2.31 -3.69
C MET A 268 12.47 -3.44 -3.54
N ASN A 269 12.66 -3.92 -2.32
CA ASN A 269 13.58 -5.02 -2.07
C ASN A 269 13.06 -6.35 -2.64
N ALA A 270 11.73 -6.62 -2.58
CA ALA A 270 11.11 -7.78 -3.20
C ALA A 270 11.23 -7.74 -4.74
N ALA A 271 10.95 -6.61 -5.36
CA ALA A 271 11.14 -6.43 -6.81
C ALA A 271 12.61 -6.62 -7.22
N ARG A 272 13.58 -6.11 -6.42
CA ARG A 272 15.02 -6.35 -6.62
C ARG A 272 15.34 -7.83 -6.53
N ALA A 273 14.85 -8.53 -5.52
CA ALA A 273 15.06 -9.97 -5.34
C ALA A 273 14.49 -10.79 -6.51
N ALA A 274 13.32 -10.43 -7.01
CA ALA A 274 12.64 -11.09 -8.12
C ALA A 274 13.30 -10.81 -9.49
N SER A 275 14.00 -9.67 -9.66
CA SER A 275 14.56 -9.27 -10.96
C SER A 275 15.68 -10.18 -11.48
N GLY A 276 16.31 -10.96 -10.63
CA GLY A 276 17.41 -11.88 -10.97
C GLY A 276 18.69 -11.21 -11.50
N ARG A 277 18.71 -9.90 -11.70
CA ARG A 277 19.87 -9.16 -12.27
C ARG A 277 20.96 -9.00 -11.21
N GLY A 278 21.97 -9.88 -11.25
CA GLY A 278 23.09 -9.87 -10.32
C GLY A 278 22.73 -10.21 -8.88
N ALA A 279 21.45 -10.37 -8.59
CA ALA A 279 20.85 -10.54 -7.30
C ALA A 279 20.10 -11.88 -7.14
N ALA A 280 20.38 -12.87 -7.97
CA ALA A 280 19.71 -14.19 -7.96
C ALA A 280 19.69 -14.88 -6.58
N ALA A 281 20.42 -14.33 -5.61
CA ALA A 281 20.47 -14.78 -4.25
C ALA A 281 19.91 -13.80 -3.22
N TRP A 282 19.43 -12.59 -3.63
CA TRP A 282 18.92 -11.61 -2.66
C TRP A 282 17.67 -12.11 -1.97
N ARG A 283 17.60 -11.82 -0.68
CA ARG A 283 16.45 -12.10 0.17
C ARG A 283 15.98 -10.81 0.84
N VAL A 284 14.76 -10.82 1.31
CA VAL A 284 14.15 -9.70 2.02
C VAL A 284 13.77 -10.16 3.42
N THR A 285 14.05 -9.33 4.40
CA THR A 285 13.57 -9.53 5.77
C THR A 285 13.06 -8.20 6.34
N ILE A 286 11.98 -8.27 7.08
CA ILE A 286 11.48 -7.19 7.92
C ILE A 286 11.81 -7.61 9.35
N PRO A 287 12.71 -6.89 10.07
CA PRO A 287 13.10 -7.27 11.40
C PRO A 287 11.91 -7.32 12.36
N LYS A 288 11.83 -8.39 13.17
CA LYS A 288 10.73 -8.59 14.10
C LYS A 288 10.66 -7.43 15.10
N ASN A 289 9.45 -6.88 15.29
CA ASN A 289 9.19 -5.75 16.20
C ASN A 289 9.91 -4.43 15.83
N GLU A 290 10.52 -4.36 14.64
CA GLU A 290 11.12 -3.14 14.08
C GLU A 290 10.41 -2.79 12.76
N VAL A 291 9.08 -2.86 12.72
CA VAL A 291 8.25 -2.68 11.53
C VAL A 291 7.85 -1.22 11.42
N LEU A 292 8.50 -0.47 10.54
CA LEU A 292 8.05 0.86 10.15
C LEU A 292 7.18 0.75 8.91
N ALA A 293 5.96 1.29 8.98
CA ALA A 293 5.02 1.32 7.87
C ALA A 293 4.79 2.75 7.39
N ALA A 294 4.46 2.90 6.11
CA ALA A 294 3.86 4.11 5.58
C ALA A 294 2.92 3.79 4.41
N TYR A 295 1.96 4.68 4.21
CA TYR A 295 1.09 4.71 3.04
C TYR A 295 1.48 5.83 2.09
N TYR A 296 1.20 5.63 0.80
CA TYR A 296 1.24 6.67 -0.22
C TYR A 296 -0.17 7.13 -0.54
N MET A 297 -0.34 8.46 -0.59
CA MET A 297 -1.63 9.13 -0.67
C MET A 297 -1.92 9.57 -2.08
N GLN A 298 -3.08 9.19 -2.59
CA GLN A 298 -3.64 9.71 -3.82
C GLN A 298 -4.37 11.02 -3.56
N ALA A 299 -4.33 11.93 -4.52
CA ALA A 299 -5.07 13.18 -4.46
C ALA A 299 -5.40 13.68 -5.87
N ILE A 300 -6.58 14.28 -6.04
CA ILE A 300 -6.99 14.91 -7.29
C ILE A 300 -6.68 16.42 -7.21
N SER A 301 -6.04 16.97 -8.22
CA SER A 301 -5.84 18.42 -8.30
C SER A 301 -7.18 19.18 -8.30
N ALA A 302 -7.32 20.22 -7.49
CA ALA A 302 -8.50 21.08 -7.52
C ALA A 302 -8.66 21.79 -8.89
N ASP A 303 -7.54 22.01 -9.57
CA ASP A 303 -7.47 22.65 -10.90
C ASP A 303 -7.30 21.62 -12.04
N ALA A 304 -7.60 20.33 -11.79
CA ALA A 304 -7.44 19.25 -12.78
C ALA A 304 -8.04 19.64 -14.14
N PRO A 305 -7.27 19.60 -15.24
CA PRO A 305 -7.80 19.80 -16.59
C PRO A 305 -8.81 18.73 -17.02
N HIS A 306 -8.61 17.48 -16.51
CA HIS A 306 -9.43 16.31 -16.84
C HIS A 306 -10.10 15.73 -15.58
N PRO A 307 -11.07 16.46 -14.98
CA PRO A 307 -11.60 16.12 -13.66
C PRO A 307 -12.40 14.82 -13.61
N ALA A 308 -13.04 14.39 -14.70
CA ALA A 308 -13.71 13.07 -14.75
C ALA A 308 -12.69 11.95 -14.91
N ALA A 309 -11.67 12.12 -15.75
CA ALA A 309 -10.59 11.14 -15.92
C ALA A 309 -9.78 10.96 -14.62
N ALA A 310 -9.54 12.05 -13.87
CA ALA A 310 -8.91 12.00 -12.55
C ALA A 310 -9.72 11.15 -11.56
N ARG A 311 -11.05 11.33 -11.49
CA ARG A 311 -11.92 10.53 -10.62
C ARG A 311 -11.98 9.06 -11.04
N LEU A 312 -12.03 8.81 -12.35
CA LEU A 312 -11.99 7.44 -12.88
C LEU A 312 -10.66 6.75 -12.57
N TRP A 313 -9.54 7.49 -12.57
CA TRP A 313 -8.24 6.97 -12.16
C TRP A 313 -8.25 6.53 -10.69
N GLU A 314 -8.79 7.36 -9.79
CA GLU A 314 -8.87 7.02 -8.37
C GLU A 314 -9.81 5.82 -8.11
N GLU A 315 -10.95 5.75 -8.80
CA GLU A 315 -11.84 4.58 -8.75
C GLU A 315 -11.14 3.31 -9.25
N PHE A 316 -10.32 3.42 -10.30
CA PHE A 316 -9.55 2.30 -10.82
C PHE A 316 -8.46 1.86 -9.84
N LEU A 317 -7.65 2.77 -9.30
CA LEU A 317 -6.60 2.44 -8.33
C LEU A 317 -7.18 1.76 -7.08
N LEU A 318 -8.34 2.22 -6.62
CA LEU A 318 -9.01 1.68 -5.44
C LEU A 318 -10.02 0.55 -5.76
N SER A 319 -10.16 0.13 -7.03
CA SER A 319 -10.90 -1.11 -7.37
C SER A 319 -10.11 -2.35 -6.93
N ASP A 320 -10.78 -3.50 -6.81
CA ASP A 320 -10.10 -4.77 -6.51
C ASP A 320 -9.04 -5.12 -7.58
N GLU A 321 -9.30 -4.75 -8.84
CA GLU A 321 -8.32 -4.90 -9.94
C GLU A 321 -7.08 -4.04 -9.70
N GLY A 322 -7.22 -2.74 -9.43
CA GLY A 322 -6.11 -1.82 -9.20
C GLY A 322 -5.31 -2.19 -7.96
N GLN A 323 -5.99 -2.56 -6.88
CA GLN A 323 -5.36 -2.98 -5.63
C GLN A 323 -4.56 -4.29 -5.81
N ASN A 324 -5.05 -5.25 -6.60
CA ASN A 324 -4.30 -6.45 -6.93
C ASN A 324 -3.12 -6.19 -7.88
N LEU A 325 -3.15 -5.12 -8.69
CA LEU A 325 -1.97 -4.70 -9.47
C LEU A 325 -0.85 -4.17 -8.56
N PHE A 326 -1.17 -3.36 -7.54
CA PHE A 326 -0.20 -2.98 -6.51
C PHE A 326 0.37 -4.20 -5.78
N LEU A 327 -0.49 -5.15 -5.40
CA LEU A 327 -0.08 -6.38 -4.71
C LEU A 327 0.88 -7.22 -5.56
N LYS A 328 0.63 -7.36 -6.86
CA LYS A 328 1.51 -8.05 -7.81
C LYS A 328 2.89 -7.39 -7.93
N ALA A 329 2.95 -6.10 -7.68
CA ALA A 329 4.21 -5.35 -7.58
C ALA A 329 4.78 -5.31 -6.14
N TYR A 330 4.30 -6.18 -5.26
CA TYR A 330 4.71 -6.33 -3.85
C TYR A 330 4.30 -5.19 -2.92
N ALA A 331 3.59 -4.17 -3.38
CA ALA A 331 3.05 -3.14 -2.51
C ALA A 331 1.77 -3.64 -1.81
N ARG A 332 1.57 -3.24 -0.56
CA ARG A 332 0.42 -3.65 0.24
C ARG A 332 -0.78 -2.77 -0.09
N PRO A 333 -1.87 -3.31 -0.63
CA PRO A 333 -3.08 -2.56 -0.91
C PRO A 333 -3.61 -1.83 0.32
N ALA A 334 -4.10 -0.60 0.17
CA ALA A 334 -4.76 0.10 1.28
C ALA A 334 -6.05 -0.59 1.73
N ARG A 335 -6.70 -1.34 0.82
CA ARG A 335 -7.93 -2.09 1.07
C ARG A 335 -7.67 -3.58 1.36
N MET A 336 -6.43 -3.96 1.69
CA MET A 336 -6.00 -5.37 1.79
C MET A 336 -6.90 -6.18 2.72
N GLU A 337 -7.16 -5.71 3.94
CA GLU A 337 -7.99 -6.39 4.94
C GLU A 337 -9.43 -6.62 4.44
N ALA A 338 -10.05 -5.58 3.87
CA ALA A 338 -11.39 -5.68 3.34
C ALA A 338 -11.49 -6.60 2.12
N MET A 339 -10.47 -6.65 1.27
CA MET A 339 -10.38 -7.57 0.13
C MET A 339 -10.16 -9.01 0.58
N GLU A 340 -9.36 -9.22 1.62
CA GLU A 340 -9.15 -10.54 2.23
C GLU A 340 -10.45 -11.08 2.82
N MET A 341 -11.19 -10.26 3.58
CA MET A 341 -12.50 -10.63 4.12
C MET A 341 -13.54 -10.99 3.04
N ARG A 342 -13.41 -10.42 1.83
CA ARG A 342 -14.33 -10.68 0.70
C ARG A 342 -13.83 -11.73 -0.28
N ASP A 343 -12.65 -12.31 -0.02
CA ASP A 343 -12.01 -13.29 -0.92
C ASP A 343 -11.74 -12.74 -2.35
N THR A 344 -11.42 -11.44 -2.43
CA THR A 344 -11.06 -10.74 -3.68
C THR A 344 -9.58 -10.41 -3.81
N LEU A 345 -8.79 -10.72 -2.78
CA LEU A 345 -7.34 -10.55 -2.79
C LEU A 345 -6.68 -11.66 -3.63
N ASP A 346 -5.69 -11.31 -4.44
CA ASP A 346 -4.87 -12.28 -5.18
C ASP A 346 -3.95 -13.05 -4.20
N GLY A 347 -4.36 -14.27 -3.80
CA GLY A 347 -3.66 -15.08 -2.81
C GLY A 347 -2.23 -15.46 -3.23
N ASP A 348 -1.98 -15.69 -4.52
CA ASP A 348 -0.65 -16.01 -5.04
C ASP A 348 0.28 -14.81 -4.98
N ALA A 349 -0.24 -13.60 -5.16
CA ALA A 349 0.52 -12.38 -5.01
C ALA A 349 0.76 -12.06 -3.52
N ALA A 350 -0.25 -12.24 -2.66
CA ALA A 350 -0.14 -12.03 -1.22
C ALA A 350 0.92 -12.96 -0.58
N ALA A 351 0.98 -14.22 -1.01
CA ALA A 351 1.98 -15.19 -0.54
C ALA A 351 3.43 -14.83 -0.90
N LYS A 352 3.65 -13.88 -1.80
CA LYS A 352 4.99 -13.38 -2.19
C LYS A 352 5.45 -12.18 -1.38
N LEU A 353 4.57 -11.58 -0.58
CA LEU A 353 4.96 -10.47 0.27
C LEU A 353 5.96 -10.92 1.33
N PRO A 354 6.97 -10.11 1.67
CA PRO A 354 7.83 -10.39 2.81
C PRO A 354 7.01 -10.49 4.10
N GLU A 355 7.29 -11.53 4.89
CA GLU A 355 6.68 -11.69 6.22
C GLU A 355 7.05 -10.53 7.14
N ALA A 356 6.06 -9.98 7.84
CA ALA A 356 6.24 -9.01 8.91
C ALA A 356 5.67 -9.57 10.21
N SER A 357 6.33 -9.29 11.33
CA SER A 357 5.97 -9.78 12.65
C SER A 357 6.09 -8.68 13.68
N GLY A 358 5.01 -8.38 14.36
CA GLY A 358 4.87 -7.27 15.30
C GLY A 358 3.97 -6.17 14.76
N ASP A 359 3.58 -5.24 15.63
CA ASP A 359 2.69 -4.15 15.28
C ASP A 359 3.44 -3.09 14.46
N PRO A 360 2.94 -2.70 13.28
CA PRO A 360 3.57 -1.67 12.46
C PRO A 360 3.50 -0.29 13.15
N VAL A 361 4.62 0.41 13.17
CA VAL A 361 4.70 1.81 13.60
C VAL A 361 4.50 2.71 12.39
N ILE A 362 3.51 3.59 12.45
CA ILE A 362 3.27 4.66 11.48
C ILE A 362 3.56 5.98 12.19
N LEU A 363 4.54 6.73 11.66
CA LEU A 363 4.87 8.05 12.22
C LEU A 363 3.75 9.05 11.91
N ASN A 364 3.20 9.68 12.93
CA ASN A 364 2.30 10.81 12.74
C ASN A 364 3.07 12.08 12.31
N ILE A 365 2.37 13.13 11.89
CA ILE A 365 3.01 14.36 11.39
C ILE A 365 3.94 15.00 12.41
N PRO A 366 3.55 15.23 13.68
CA PRO A 366 4.46 15.77 14.71
C PRO A 366 5.73 14.93 14.89
N GLU A 367 5.63 13.60 14.90
CA GLU A 367 6.78 12.70 15.00
C GLU A 367 7.71 12.81 13.79
N GLN A 368 7.13 12.90 12.58
CA GLN A 368 7.91 13.10 11.35
C GLN A 368 8.63 14.45 11.37
N ASP A 369 7.98 15.54 11.77
CA ASP A 369 8.57 16.88 11.84
C ASP A 369 9.71 16.95 12.86
N GLN A 370 9.51 16.36 14.04
CA GLN A 370 10.56 16.27 15.06
C GLN A 370 11.76 15.46 14.57
N ALA A 371 11.49 14.31 13.98
CA ALA A 371 12.53 13.43 13.45
C ALA A 371 13.32 14.09 12.31
N LYS A 372 12.62 14.73 11.37
CA LYS A 372 13.26 15.48 10.26
C LYS A 372 14.14 16.63 10.76
N SER A 373 13.66 17.36 11.75
CA SER A 373 14.45 18.42 12.37
C SER A 373 15.74 17.88 12.95
N TYR A 374 15.69 16.74 13.64
CA TYR A 374 16.87 16.07 14.17
C TYR A 374 17.81 15.57 13.07
N VAL A 375 17.28 14.84 12.09
CA VAL A 375 18.08 14.31 10.97
C VAL A 375 18.74 15.45 10.20
N THR A 376 18.03 16.53 9.92
CA THR A 376 18.58 17.72 9.24
C THR A 376 19.76 18.33 10.00
N ALA A 377 19.65 18.45 11.32
CA ALA A 377 20.69 19.06 12.14
C ALA A 377 21.94 18.17 12.31
N HIS A 378 21.82 16.86 12.18
CA HIS A 378 22.87 15.93 12.59
C HIS A 378 23.43 15.06 11.46
N TRP A 379 22.65 14.76 10.42
CA TRP A 379 23.03 13.80 9.38
C TRP A 379 24.35 14.16 8.69
N ALA A 380 24.44 15.39 8.14
CA ALA A 380 25.64 15.82 7.40
C ALA A 380 26.92 15.78 8.24
N ARG A 381 26.82 16.05 9.55
CA ARG A 381 27.95 16.03 10.46
C ARG A 381 28.38 14.63 10.87
N MET A 382 27.41 13.70 11.05
CA MET A 382 27.65 12.39 11.64
C MET A 382 27.82 11.29 10.61
N VAL A 383 27.14 11.42 9.48
CA VAL A 383 27.07 10.38 8.43
C VAL A 383 27.63 10.91 7.10
N GLY A 384 27.31 12.13 6.72
CA GLY A 384 27.75 13.01 5.70
C GLY A 384 28.27 12.64 4.40
#